data_d88380c13a1b99c991d233fccc0898dd
#
_entry.id   d88380c13a1b99c991d233fccc0898dd
#
_cell.length_a   1.000
_cell.length_b   1.000
_cell.length_c   1.000
_cell.angle_alpha   90.00
_cell.angle_beta   90.00
_cell.angle_gamma   90.00
#
_symmetry.space_group_name_H-M   'P 1'
#
loop_
_entity.id
_entity.type
_entity.pdbx_description
1 polymer ?
#
loop_
_entity_poly.entity_id
_entity_poly.type
_entity_poly.pdbx_seq_one_letter_code
_entity_poly.pdbx_strand_id
1 'polypeptide(L)'
;MSKVVEDKFNPFNSIKLFGHQDYFNNLLKLYNNKRFPKVLMLSGSKGSGKFTLAFHIINCFFTQKGKESYDLKNLNINTNNNFYKKIKSNLNENFCYLGKTNNKKIGIDEIRSIKSKFNTNSFNNEPRFTILDDADLLNTNSANSLLKLIEEPSDLNYFILINNKRKKIIDTLKSRSLEVKIFLKKKEKEDIMNKLIDRFSVTNKFYFKYIDTTTPGNLIRIFDCLNELNIKYSENFHNSAEILLDKFKKDK
;
A
#
# COMPACT_ATOMS: atom_id res chain seq x y z
N MET A 1 -28.68 1.70 -5.46
CA MET A 1 -27.55 1.97 -4.55
C MET A 1 -26.90 0.64 -4.22
N SER A 2 -25.88 0.24 -4.96
CA SER A 2 -25.10 -0.97 -4.66
C SER A 2 -24.32 -0.72 -3.36
N LYS A 3 -24.56 -1.55 -2.33
CA LYS A 3 -23.70 -1.61 -1.14
C LYS A 3 -22.28 -1.88 -1.64
N VAL A 4 -21.41 -0.87 -1.55
CA VAL A 4 -19.97 -1.09 -1.68
C VAL A 4 -19.60 -2.00 -0.50
N VAL A 5 -19.41 -3.29 -0.78
CA VAL A 5 -18.83 -4.22 0.20
C VAL A 5 -17.46 -3.66 0.52
N GLU A 6 -17.30 -3.15 1.74
CA GLU A 6 -16.03 -2.58 2.17
C GLU A 6 -14.98 -3.71 2.13
N ASP A 7 -14.02 -3.64 1.20
CA ASP A 7 -12.95 -4.65 1.09
C ASP A 7 -12.21 -4.71 2.44
N LYS A 8 -12.43 -5.78 3.22
CA LYS A 8 -11.82 -5.97 4.54
C LYS A 8 -10.28 -5.96 4.48
N PHE A 9 -9.72 -6.21 3.29
CA PHE A 9 -8.28 -6.13 3.03
C PHE A 9 -7.85 -4.77 2.47
N ASN A 10 -8.75 -3.77 2.50
CA ASN A 10 -8.36 -2.42 2.14
C ASN A 10 -7.23 -1.96 3.06
N PRO A 11 -6.04 -1.64 2.51
CA PRO A 11 -4.88 -1.30 3.32
C PRO A 11 -5.05 -0.03 4.17
N PHE A 12 -6.01 0.84 3.85
CA PHE A 12 -6.42 1.95 4.70
C PHE A 12 -7.08 1.51 6.02
N ASN A 13 -7.53 0.25 6.10
CA ASN A 13 -8.08 -0.35 7.31
C ASN A 13 -7.00 -1.05 8.16
N SER A 14 -5.75 -1.09 7.67
CA SER A 14 -4.64 -1.70 8.41
C SER A 14 -4.11 -0.74 9.47
N ILE A 15 -4.72 -0.73 10.65
CA ILE A 15 -4.32 0.13 11.77
C ILE A 15 -3.04 -0.36 12.47
N LYS A 16 -2.65 -1.62 12.31
CA LYS A 16 -1.42 -2.21 12.87
C LYS A 16 -0.50 -2.68 11.75
N LEU A 17 0.76 -2.26 11.80
CA LEU A 17 1.79 -2.70 10.88
C LEU A 17 2.38 -4.01 11.37
N PHE A 18 2.28 -5.06 10.59
CA PHE A 18 2.91 -6.35 10.86
C PHE A 18 4.20 -6.48 10.05
N GLY A 19 5.32 -6.71 10.72
CA GLY A 19 6.64 -6.74 10.09
C GLY A 19 7.12 -5.34 9.69
N HIS A 20 8.14 -5.30 8.83
CA HIS A 20 8.71 -4.06 8.28
C HIS A 20 9.29 -3.08 9.30
N GLN A 21 9.58 -3.52 10.54
CA GLN A 21 10.10 -2.66 11.62
C GLN A 21 11.34 -1.88 11.19
N ASP A 22 12.32 -2.56 10.58
CA ASP A 22 13.58 -1.94 10.17
C ASP A 22 13.36 -0.91 9.06
N TYR A 23 12.52 -1.22 8.07
CA TYR A 23 12.15 -0.27 7.01
C TYR A 23 11.46 0.95 7.58
N PHE A 24 10.50 0.75 8.50
CA PHE A 24 9.79 1.82 9.17
C PHE A 24 10.74 2.73 9.95
N ASN A 25 11.60 2.16 10.78
CA ASN A 25 12.54 2.91 11.60
C ASN A 25 13.54 3.69 10.74
N ASN A 26 14.06 3.10 9.67
CA ASN A 26 14.99 3.76 8.75
C ASN A 26 14.34 4.95 8.04
N LEU A 27 13.11 4.78 7.53
CA LEU A 27 12.37 5.85 6.88
C LEU A 27 11.99 6.98 7.86
N LEU A 28 11.59 6.62 9.08
CA LEU A 28 11.32 7.61 10.14
C LEU A 28 12.58 8.40 10.51
N LYS A 29 13.73 7.73 10.62
CA LYS A 29 15.02 8.39 10.88
C LYS A 29 15.39 9.38 9.77
N LEU A 30 15.18 9.01 8.50
CA LEU A 30 15.41 9.93 7.37
C LEU A 30 14.51 11.17 7.47
N TYR A 31 13.24 10.98 7.82
CA TYR A 31 12.31 12.10 7.97
C TYR A 31 12.70 13.04 9.11
N ASN A 32 13.00 12.50 10.28
CA ASN A 32 13.39 13.29 11.45
C ASN A 32 14.68 14.07 11.21
N ASN A 33 15.59 13.53 10.39
CA ASN A 33 16.83 14.19 9.99
C ASN A 33 16.65 15.14 8.78
N LYS A 34 15.43 15.42 8.33
CA LYS A 34 15.11 16.23 7.15
C LYS A 34 15.77 15.74 5.86
N ARG A 35 16.02 14.43 5.76
CA ARG A 35 16.64 13.75 4.61
C ARG A 35 15.69 12.77 3.90
N PHE A 36 14.40 12.86 4.19
CA PHE A 36 13.42 12.02 3.51
C PHE A 36 13.39 12.38 2.01
N PRO A 37 13.49 11.40 1.10
CA PRO A 37 13.56 11.68 -0.32
C PRO A 37 12.24 12.29 -0.82
N LYS A 38 12.33 13.25 -1.74
CA LYS A 38 11.15 13.83 -2.39
C LYS A 38 10.36 12.79 -3.19
N VAL A 39 11.06 11.82 -3.76
CA VAL A 39 10.46 10.69 -4.47
C VAL A 39 11.04 9.39 -3.91
N LEU A 40 10.24 8.68 -3.15
CA LEU A 40 10.56 7.35 -2.61
C LEU A 40 9.89 6.29 -3.47
N MET A 41 10.63 5.27 -3.91
CA MET A 41 10.06 4.11 -4.57
C MET A 41 10.15 2.87 -3.68
N LEU A 42 9.02 2.29 -3.28
CA LEU A 42 8.96 1.02 -2.58
C LEU A 42 8.76 -0.11 -3.59
N SER A 43 9.78 -0.92 -3.82
CA SER A 43 9.78 -2.00 -4.82
C SER A 43 9.73 -3.38 -4.16
N GLY A 44 8.92 -4.29 -4.68
CA GLY A 44 8.81 -5.66 -4.18
C GLY A 44 7.57 -6.36 -4.70
N SER A 45 7.41 -7.65 -4.42
CA SER A 45 6.26 -8.44 -4.87
C SER A 45 4.94 -7.84 -4.36
N LYS A 46 3.87 -7.96 -5.14
CA LYS A 46 2.53 -7.54 -4.71
C LYS A 46 2.12 -8.31 -3.45
N GLY A 47 1.42 -7.64 -2.52
CA GLY A 47 1.01 -8.26 -1.25
C GLY A 47 2.11 -8.34 -0.18
N SER A 48 3.28 -7.74 -0.39
CA SER A 48 4.35 -7.67 0.62
C SER A 48 4.16 -6.54 1.65
N GLY A 49 3.05 -5.82 1.66
CA GLY A 49 2.77 -4.78 2.66
C GLY A 49 3.36 -3.40 2.37
N LYS A 50 3.84 -3.12 1.15
CA LYS A 50 4.45 -1.82 0.78
C LYS A 50 3.53 -0.63 1.01
N PHE A 51 2.26 -0.74 0.58
CA PHE A 51 1.28 0.32 0.82
C PHE A 51 1.05 0.52 2.32
N THR A 52 0.87 -0.57 3.07
CA THR A 52 0.67 -0.50 4.52
C THR A 52 1.85 0.20 5.20
N LEU A 53 3.08 -0.13 4.81
CA LEU A 53 4.28 0.55 5.30
C LEU A 53 4.25 2.05 4.99
N ALA A 54 3.97 2.43 3.73
CA ALA A 54 3.88 3.84 3.32
C ALA A 54 2.80 4.59 4.10
N PHE A 55 1.64 3.98 4.27
CA PHE A 55 0.52 4.58 4.99
C PHE A 55 0.83 4.79 6.47
N HIS A 56 1.47 3.81 7.13
CA HIS A 56 1.91 3.92 8.53
C HIS A 56 2.96 5.01 8.72
N ILE A 57 3.94 5.10 7.82
CA ILE A 57 4.98 6.13 7.88
C ILE A 57 4.37 7.52 7.76
N ILE A 58 3.46 7.75 6.82
CA ILE A 58 2.79 9.04 6.65
C ILE A 58 1.95 9.38 7.89
N ASN A 59 1.16 8.43 8.41
CA ASN A 59 0.42 8.65 9.66
C ASN A 59 1.36 9.02 10.80
N CYS A 60 2.50 8.35 10.95
CA CYS A 60 3.48 8.68 11.95
C CYS A 60 4.02 10.11 11.77
N PHE A 61 4.32 10.56 10.55
CA PHE A 61 4.85 11.90 10.29
C PHE A 61 3.89 13.01 10.74
N PHE A 62 2.59 12.83 10.48
CA PHE A 62 1.58 13.81 10.85
C PHE A 62 1.14 13.72 12.32
N THR A 63 1.51 12.65 13.04
CA THR A 63 0.98 12.39 14.37
C THR A 63 2.09 12.10 15.41
N GLN A 64 3.28 12.70 15.24
CA GLN A 64 4.42 12.47 16.14
C GLN A 64 4.21 13.01 17.55
N LYS A 65 3.32 14.00 17.74
CA LYS A 65 3.12 14.69 19.01
C LYS A 65 1.65 14.69 19.43
N GLY A 66 1.42 14.63 20.73
CA GLY A 66 0.08 14.75 21.31
C GLY A 66 -0.48 13.44 21.84
N LYS A 67 -1.65 13.51 22.49
CA LYS A 67 -2.31 12.35 23.12
C LYS A 67 -2.78 11.28 22.13
N GLU A 68 -2.99 11.66 20.89
CA GLU A 68 -3.46 10.79 19.81
C GLU A 68 -2.33 10.45 18.82
N SER A 69 -1.08 10.43 19.31
CA SER A 69 0.08 10.13 18.47
C SER A 69 0.10 8.67 18.00
N TYR A 70 0.88 8.43 16.93
CA TYR A 70 1.19 7.09 16.46
C TYR A 70 1.93 6.28 17.54
N ASP A 71 1.49 5.06 17.80
CA ASP A 71 2.16 4.17 18.75
C ASP A 71 3.40 3.53 18.09
N LEU A 72 4.56 4.13 18.35
CA LEU A 72 5.84 3.66 17.82
C LEU A 72 6.25 2.28 18.37
N LYS A 73 5.82 1.93 19.59
CA LYS A 73 6.18 0.65 20.24
C LYS A 73 5.47 -0.52 19.58
N ASN A 74 4.18 -0.36 19.30
CA ASN A 74 3.34 -1.41 18.72
C ASN A 74 3.12 -1.24 17.22
N LEU A 75 3.69 -0.19 16.60
CA LEU A 75 3.47 0.22 15.20
C LEU A 75 1.97 0.31 14.87
N ASN A 76 1.25 1.09 15.67
CA ASN A 76 -0.19 1.20 15.57
C ASN A 76 -0.64 2.63 15.28
N ILE A 77 -1.57 2.77 14.35
CA ILE A 77 -2.24 4.05 14.05
C ILE A 77 -3.32 4.27 15.10
N ASN A 78 -3.31 5.44 15.73
CA ASN A 78 -4.41 5.85 16.60
C ASN A 78 -5.60 6.30 15.74
N THR A 79 -6.68 5.53 15.75
CA THR A 79 -7.88 5.80 14.94
C THR A 79 -8.66 7.04 15.40
N ASN A 80 -8.41 7.54 16.60
CA ASN A 80 -9.00 8.79 17.08
C ASN A 80 -8.31 10.02 16.51
N ASN A 81 -7.10 9.86 15.98
CA ASN A 81 -6.34 10.96 15.40
C ASN A 81 -7.07 11.63 14.23
N ASN A 82 -7.04 12.95 14.22
CA ASN A 82 -7.74 13.76 13.23
C ASN A 82 -7.21 13.55 11.80
N PHE A 83 -5.88 13.33 11.64
CA PHE A 83 -5.28 13.03 10.34
C PHE A 83 -5.85 11.74 9.75
N TYR A 84 -5.89 10.64 10.53
CA TYR A 84 -6.47 9.38 10.10
C TYR A 84 -7.96 9.51 9.76
N LYS A 85 -8.75 10.20 10.60
CA LYS A 85 -10.19 10.43 10.35
C LYS A 85 -10.42 11.19 9.04
N LYS A 86 -9.64 12.25 8.80
CA LYS A 86 -9.72 13.03 7.55
C LYS A 86 -9.36 12.21 6.31
N ILE A 87 -8.39 11.28 6.39
CA ILE A 87 -8.09 10.37 5.28
C ILE A 87 -9.27 9.44 5.02
N LYS A 88 -9.85 8.84 6.06
CA LYS A 88 -10.99 7.92 5.93
C LYS A 88 -12.22 8.59 5.32
N SER A 89 -12.43 9.87 5.57
CA SER A 89 -13.52 10.67 5.00
C SER A 89 -13.16 11.35 3.66
N ASN A 90 -11.97 11.09 3.09
CA ASN A 90 -11.44 11.74 1.88
C ASN A 90 -11.37 13.29 1.97
N LEU A 91 -11.27 13.83 3.18
CA LEU A 91 -11.21 15.27 3.47
C LEU A 91 -9.79 15.78 3.76
N ASN A 92 -8.76 14.96 3.56
CA ASN A 92 -7.37 15.37 3.84
C ASN A 92 -6.75 16.05 2.63
N GLU A 93 -6.37 17.32 2.80
CA GLU A 93 -5.74 18.12 1.74
C GLU A 93 -4.25 17.81 1.56
N ASN A 94 -3.59 17.32 2.63
CA ASN A 94 -2.17 17.02 2.64
C ASN A 94 -1.85 15.56 2.28
N PHE A 95 -2.86 14.77 1.94
CA PHE A 95 -2.70 13.39 1.50
C PHE A 95 -3.47 13.12 0.21
N CYS A 96 -2.80 12.49 -0.74
CA CYS A 96 -3.40 12.05 -1.99
C CYS A 96 -3.05 10.59 -2.24
N TYR A 97 -4.03 9.82 -2.68
CA TYR A 97 -3.84 8.45 -3.11
C TYR A 97 -4.26 8.28 -4.57
N LEU A 98 -3.36 7.71 -5.35
CA LEU A 98 -3.65 7.22 -6.69
C LEU A 98 -3.41 5.72 -6.73
N GLY A 99 -4.43 4.99 -7.03
CA GLY A 99 -4.38 3.54 -7.19
C GLY A 99 -5.47 3.06 -8.12
N LYS A 100 -5.45 1.77 -8.42
CA LYS A 100 -6.51 1.16 -9.22
C LYS A 100 -7.87 1.31 -8.54
N THR A 101 -8.80 1.99 -9.18
CA THR A 101 -10.20 2.01 -8.80
C THR A 101 -11.01 1.27 -9.86
N ASN A 102 -11.85 0.31 -9.45
CA ASN A 102 -12.79 -0.41 -10.35
C ASN A 102 -12.17 -0.92 -11.65
N ASN A 103 -11.01 -1.60 -11.57
CA ASN A 103 -10.26 -2.12 -12.73
C ASN A 103 -9.73 -1.08 -13.74
N LYS A 104 -9.90 0.23 -13.52
CA LYS A 104 -9.29 1.26 -14.35
C LYS A 104 -7.83 1.47 -13.97
N LYS A 105 -6.96 1.55 -14.99
CA LYS A 105 -5.56 1.98 -14.82
C LYS A 105 -5.53 3.45 -14.46
N ILE A 106 -4.47 3.87 -13.74
CA ILE A 106 -4.25 5.29 -13.45
C ILE A 106 -4.08 6.05 -14.77
N GLY A 107 -5.04 6.95 -15.03
CA GLY A 107 -5.07 7.77 -16.22
C GLY A 107 -4.23 9.04 -16.10
N ILE A 108 -4.03 9.71 -17.22
CA ILE A 108 -3.31 11.00 -17.26
C ILE A 108 -4.05 12.09 -16.49
N ASP A 109 -5.39 12.08 -16.50
CA ASP A 109 -6.21 13.11 -15.86
C ASP A 109 -6.18 13.01 -14.33
N GLU A 110 -6.06 11.79 -13.79
CA GLU A 110 -5.86 11.59 -12.35
C GLU A 110 -4.52 12.16 -11.89
N ILE A 111 -3.46 12.01 -12.69
CA ILE A 111 -2.15 12.61 -12.40
C ILE A 111 -2.20 14.14 -12.55
N ARG A 112 -2.89 14.65 -13.57
CA ARG A 112 -3.10 16.10 -13.75
C ARG A 112 -3.89 16.73 -12.60
N SER A 113 -4.86 16.02 -12.03
CA SER A 113 -5.62 16.49 -10.87
C SER A 113 -4.74 16.70 -9.63
N ILE A 114 -3.66 15.91 -9.47
CA ILE A 114 -2.67 16.16 -8.41
C ILE A 114 -1.91 17.44 -8.69
N LYS A 115 -1.53 17.68 -9.96
CA LYS A 115 -0.84 18.89 -10.33
C LYS A 115 -1.63 20.14 -9.95
N SER A 116 -2.94 20.16 -10.22
CA SER A 116 -3.80 21.30 -9.82
C SER A 116 -3.86 21.48 -8.32
N LYS A 117 -3.95 20.38 -7.54
CA LYS A 117 -3.91 20.44 -6.07
C LYS A 117 -2.57 20.92 -5.52
N PHE A 118 -1.46 20.60 -6.18
CA PHE A 118 -0.11 20.94 -5.71
C PHE A 118 0.37 22.31 -6.16
N ASN A 119 -0.26 22.91 -7.18
CA ASN A 119 0.00 24.29 -7.58
C ASN A 119 -0.59 25.32 -6.60
N THR A 120 -1.49 24.92 -5.70
CA THR A 120 -1.93 25.77 -4.59
C THR A 120 -0.95 25.65 -3.44
N ASN A 121 -0.70 26.76 -2.70
CA ASN A 121 0.12 26.70 -1.50
C ASN A 121 -0.41 25.64 -0.54
N SER A 122 0.50 24.92 0.15
CA SER A 122 0.06 23.92 1.13
C SER A 122 -0.72 24.62 2.23
N PHE A 123 -1.87 24.07 2.61
CA PHE A 123 -2.61 24.57 3.76
C PHE A 123 -1.73 24.42 5.00
N ASN A 124 -1.53 25.48 5.75
CA ASN A 124 -0.70 25.53 6.96
C ASN A 124 0.81 25.23 6.81
N ASN A 125 1.41 25.35 5.64
CA ASN A 125 2.83 24.99 5.41
C ASN A 125 3.21 23.57 5.87
N GLU A 126 2.27 22.64 5.85
CA GLU A 126 2.50 21.22 6.17
C GLU A 126 2.96 20.44 4.93
N PRO A 127 3.76 19.37 5.11
CA PRO A 127 4.14 18.50 4.00
C PRO A 127 2.92 17.82 3.38
N ARG A 128 2.98 17.61 2.06
CA ARG A 128 1.96 16.86 1.30
C ARG A 128 2.55 15.55 0.81
N PHE A 129 1.80 14.48 0.99
CA PHE A 129 2.22 13.16 0.54
C PHE A 129 1.26 12.62 -0.51
N THR A 130 1.82 12.14 -1.62
CA THR A 130 1.09 11.36 -2.61
C THR A 130 1.60 9.93 -2.61
N ILE A 131 0.71 8.96 -2.39
CA ILE A 131 0.98 7.55 -2.67
C ILE A 131 0.44 7.23 -4.05
N LEU A 132 1.30 6.73 -4.93
CA LEU A 132 0.94 6.19 -6.24
C LEU A 132 1.16 4.69 -6.22
N ASP A 133 0.07 3.92 -6.10
CA ASP A 133 0.14 2.47 -6.13
C ASP A 133 0.14 1.95 -7.58
N ASP A 134 0.74 0.79 -7.80
CA ASP A 134 0.87 0.19 -9.13
C ASP A 134 1.65 1.08 -10.14
N ALA A 135 2.69 1.79 -9.70
CA ALA A 135 3.52 2.65 -10.56
C ALA A 135 4.13 1.91 -11.76
N ASP A 136 4.32 0.60 -11.64
CA ASP A 136 4.77 -0.29 -12.72
C ASP A 136 3.71 -0.52 -13.83
N LEU A 137 2.48 -0.10 -13.63
CA LEU A 137 1.39 -0.23 -14.62
C LEU A 137 1.01 1.07 -15.32
N LEU A 138 1.70 2.18 -15.02
CA LEU A 138 1.49 3.43 -15.73
C LEU A 138 1.77 3.25 -17.23
N ASN A 139 0.91 3.85 -18.06
CA ASN A 139 1.22 4.00 -19.48
C ASN A 139 2.22 5.15 -19.69
N THR A 140 2.81 5.24 -20.87
CA THR A 140 3.84 6.24 -21.20
C THR A 140 3.35 7.68 -20.95
N ASN A 141 2.12 7.99 -21.31
CA ASN A 141 1.56 9.35 -21.18
C ASN A 141 1.36 9.73 -19.70
N SER A 142 0.82 8.80 -18.90
CA SER A 142 0.67 8.98 -17.44
C SER A 142 2.03 9.11 -16.75
N ALA A 143 3.00 8.29 -17.14
CA ALA A 143 4.35 8.37 -16.60
C ALA A 143 5.04 9.70 -16.94
N ASN A 144 4.93 10.17 -18.17
CA ASN A 144 5.47 11.47 -18.58
C ASN A 144 4.80 12.65 -17.84
N SER A 145 3.50 12.55 -17.57
CA SER A 145 2.82 13.55 -16.74
C SER A 145 3.31 13.53 -15.28
N LEU A 146 3.58 12.35 -14.73
CA LEU A 146 4.15 12.20 -13.39
C LEU A 146 5.58 12.74 -13.33
N LEU A 147 6.42 12.48 -14.36
CA LEU A 147 7.78 13.00 -14.43
C LEU A 147 7.81 14.52 -14.25
N LYS A 148 6.92 15.26 -14.92
CA LYS A 148 6.81 16.72 -14.77
C LYS A 148 6.47 17.19 -13.35
N LEU A 149 5.89 16.34 -12.52
CA LEU A 149 5.57 16.64 -11.12
C LEU A 149 6.72 16.32 -10.18
N ILE A 150 7.53 15.30 -10.51
CA ILE A 150 8.59 14.81 -9.63
C ILE A 150 9.97 15.36 -9.99
N GLU A 151 10.13 16.01 -11.16
CA GLU A 151 11.39 16.65 -11.56
C GLU A 151 11.70 17.86 -10.68
N GLU A 152 10.70 18.71 -10.44
CA GLU A 152 10.84 19.90 -9.61
C GLU A 152 9.70 19.96 -8.57
N PRO A 153 9.70 19.03 -7.60
CA PRO A 153 8.69 19.05 -6.56
C PRO A 153 8.92 20.24 -5.64
N SER A 154 7.85 20.94 -5.27
CA SER A 154 7.97 21.98 -4.24
C SER A 154 8.51 21.38 -2.93
N ASP A 155 9.06 22.23 -2.05
CA ASP A 155 9.72 21.78 -0.82
C ASP A 155 8.84 20.97 0.12
N LEU A 156 7.54 21.09 0.02
CA LEU A 156 6.57 20.39 0.86
C LEU A 156 5.95 19.15 0.19
N ASN A 157 6.23 18.89 -1.09
CA ASN A 157 5.61 17.79 -1.81
C ASN A 157 6.51 16.55 -1.81
N TYR A 158 5.94 15.42 -1.39
CA TYR A 158 6.59 14.11 -1.33
C TYR A 158 5.77 13.07 -2.09
N PHE A 159 6.45 12.22 -2.84
CA PHE A 159 5.85 11.16 -3.63
C PHE A 159 6.35 9.79 -3.16
N ILE A 160 5.43 8.85 -2.91
CA ILE A 160 5.77 7.46 -2.63
C ILE A 160 5.20 6.60 -3.75
N LEU A 161 6.08 6.06 -4.59
CA LEU A 161 5.74 5.20 -5.70
C LEU A 161 5.80 3.75 -5.25
N ILE A 162 4.75 2.97 -5.47
CA ILE A 162 4.72 1.54 -5.17
C ILE A 162 4.89 0.75 -6.46
N ASN A 163 6.04 0.10 -6.58
CA ASN A 163 6.39 -0.78 -7.67
C ASN A 163 6.12 -2.24 -7.27
N ASN A 164 5.12 -2.87 -7.88
CA ASN A 164 4.74 -4.25 -7.63
C ASN A 164 5.46 -5.25 -8.54
N LYS A 165 6.41 -4.80 -9.37
CA LYS A 165 7.27 -5.60 -10.26
C LYS A 165 6.49 -6.50 -11.23
N ARG A 166 5.27 -6.13 -11.62
CA ARG A 166 4.50 -6.85 -12.66
C ARG A 166 4.96 -6.50 -14.06
N LYS A 167 5.50 -5.26 -14.21
CA LYS A 167 6.15 -4.78 -15.42
C LYS A 167 7.44 -4.06 -15.07
N LYS A 168 8.33 -3.92 -16.06
CA LYS A 168 9.51 -3.06 -15.91
C LYS A 168 9.04 -1.62 -15.74
N ILE A 169 9.48 -0.97 -14.66
CA ILE A 169 9.21 0.45 -14.46
C ILE A 169 10.05 1.27 -15.44
N ILE A 170 9.53 2.42 -15.85
CA ILE A 170 10.20 3.32 -16.78
C ILE A 170 11.48 3.84 -16.14
N ASP A 171 12.60 3.73 -16.85
CA ASP A 171 13.94 4.04 -16.32
C ASP A 171 14.05 5.52 -15.87
N THR A 172 13.32 6.44 -16.50
CA THR A 172 13.24 7.84 -16.11
C THR A 172 12.55 8.08 -14.75
N LEU A 173 11.56 7.27 -14.38
CA LEU A 173 10.98 7.30 -13.02
C LEU A 173 11.95 6.72 -12.00
N LYS A 174 12.65 5.66 -12.38
CA LYS A 174 13.61 5.00 -11.50
C LYS A 174 14.79 5.93 -11.19
N SER A 175 15.34 6.64 -12.17
CA SER A 175 16.48 7.54 -11.98
C SER A 175 16.18 8.75 -11.07
N ARG A 176 14.90 9.14 -10.94
CA ARG A 176 14.44 10.28 -10.13
C ARG A 176 13.89 9.87 -8.75
N SER A 177 13.97 8.59 -8.41
CA SER A 177 13.46 8.06 -7.14
C SER A 177 14.53 7.36 -6.35
N LEU A 178 14.49 7.49 -5.02
CA LEU A 178 15.24 6.62 -4.12
C LEU A 178 14.49 5.29 -4.01
N GLU A 179 15.07 4.22 -4.57
CA GLU A 179 14.45 2.90 -4.51
C GLU A 179 14.81 2.19 -3.21
N VAL A 180 13.79 1.80 -2.43
CA VAL A 180 13.90 0.88 -1.29
C VAL A 180 13.25 -0.44 -1.68
N LYS A 181 14.08 -1.49 -1.75
CA LYS A 181 13.60 -2.85 -2.07
C LYS A 181 13.04 -3.51 -0.83
N ILE A 182 11.74 -3.80 -0.84
CA ILE A 182 11.06 -4.50 0.25
C ILE A 182 11.14 -6.00 -0.01
N PHE A 183 11.86 -6.66 0.87
CA PHE A 183 12.05 -8.10 0.87
C PHE A 183 11.66 -8.67 2.23
N LEU A 184 10.89 -9.76 2.22
CA LEU A 184 10.51 -10.50 3.42
C LEU A 184 11.19 -11.86 3.41
N LYS A 185 11.97 -12.15 4.44
CA LYS A 185 12.52 -13.48 4.68
C LYS A 185 11.40 -14.46 5.03
N LYS A 186 11.63 -15.76 4.88
CA LYS A 186 10.63 -16.81 5.17
C LYS A 186 10.02 -16.63 6.57
N LYS A 187 10.84 -16.52 7.60
CA LYS A 187 10.39 -16.34 8.98
C LYS A 187 9.51 -15.09 9.16
N GLU A 188 9.88 -13.98 8.54
CA GLU A 188 9.08 -12.75 8.59
C GLU A 188 7.73 -12.92 7.90
N LYS A 189 7.69 -13.65 6.78
CA LYS A 189 6.42 -13.98 6.09
C LYS A 189 5.52 -14.83 6.98
N GLU A 190 6.09 -15.85 7.65
CA GLU A 190 5.38 -16.73 8.58
C GLU A 190 4.82 -15.93 9.77
N ASP A 191 5.61 -15.08 10.39
CA ASP A 191 5.19 -14.24 11.51
C ASP A 191 4.07 -13.26 11.11
N ILE A 192 4.19 -12.64 9.93
CA ILE A 192 3.15 -11.75 9.39
C ILE A 192 1.88 -12.55 9.12
N MET A 193 2.01 -13.73 8.51
CA MET A 193 0.86 -14.56 8.14
C MET A 193 0.09 -15.03 9.36
N ASN A 194 0.77 -15.48 10.43
CA ASN A 194 0.14 -15.84 11.70
C ASN A 194 -0.72 -14.68 12.23
N LYS A 195 -0.14 -13.48 12.29
CA LYS A 195 -0.85 -12.27 12.76
C LYS A 195 -2.05 -11.88 11.88
N LEU A 196 -1.96 -12.12 10.56
CA LEU A 196 -3.07 -11.86 9.64
C LEU A 196 -4.19 -12.89 9.81
N ILE A 197 -3.85 -14.16 9.99
CA ILE A 197 -4.80 -15.24 10.27
C ILE A 197 -5.59 -14.93 11.54
N ASP A 198 -4.91 -14.57 12.62
CA ASP A 198 -5.55 -14.20 13.87
C ASP A 198 -6.47 -12.99 13.70
N ARG A 199 -5.99 -11.96 12.99
CA ARG A 199 -6.75 -10.73 12.75
C ARG A 199 -8.02 -10.94 11.93
N PHE A 200 -7.95 -11.78 10.90
CA PHE A 200 -9.06 -12.02 9.96
C PHE A 200 -9.84 -13.31 10.27
N SER A 201 -9.50 -14.00 11.37
CA SER A 201 -10.16 -15.25 11.81
C SER A 201 -10.19 -16.33 10.71
N VAL A 202 -9.10 -16.43 9.96
CA VAL A 202 -8.97 -17.43 8.90
C VAL A 202 -8.56 -18.77 9.50
N THR A 203 -9.38 -19.80 9.34
CA THR A 203 -9.22 -21.10 10.04
C THR A 203 -8.18 -22.06 9.43
N ASN A 204 -7.40 -21.64 8.43
CA ASN A 204 -6.56 -22.56 7.66
C ASN A 204 -5.05 -22.47 7.98
N LYS A 205 -4.45 -23.64 8.24
CA LYS A 205 -3.01 -23.78 8.56
C LYS A 205 -2.12 -24.25 7.38
N PHE A 206 -2.67 -24.51 6.20
CA PHE A 206 -1.90 -25.03 5.04
C PHE A 206 -1.00 -23.99 4.35
N TYR A 207 -1.00 -22.73 4.80
CA TYR A 207 -0.23 -21.66 4.19
C TYR A 207 1.29 -21.85 4.25
N PHE A 208 1.80 -22.59 5.22
CA PHE A 208 3.25 -22.85 5.36
C PHE A 208 3.87 -23.49 4.10
N LYS A 209 3.13 -24.33 3.39
CA LYS A 209 3.60 -24.95 2.15
C LYS A 209 3.84 -23.95 1.02
N TYR A 210 3.11 -22.83 1.02
CA TYR A 210 3.12 -21.85 -0.08
C TYR A 210 3.75 -20.52 0.29
N ILE A 211 4.20 -20.35 1.53
CA ILE A 211 4.76 -19.09 2.03
C ILE A 211 6.05 -18.68 1.30
N ASP A 212 6.80 -19.65 0.79
CA ASP A 212 8.03 -19.40 0.05
C ASP A 212 7.76 -18.83 -1.35
N THR A 213 6.69 -19.28 -2.00
CA THR A 213 6.36 -18.95 -3.39
C THR A 213 5.52 -17.69 -3.54
N THR A 214 4.88 -17.22 -2.46
CA THR A 214 3.99 -16.06 -2.52
C THR A 214 4.18 -15.12 -1.32
N THR A 215 3.33 -14.10 -1.24
CA THR A 215 3.39 -13.07 -0.20
C THR A 215 2.21 -13.21 0.78
N PRO A 216 2.37 -12.79 2.05
CA PRO A 216 1.30 -12.88 3.04
C PRO A 216 -0.01 -12.22 2.60
N GLY A 217 0.06 -11.03 1.97
CA GLY A 217 -1.13 -10.33 1.50
C GLY A 217 -1.86 -11.01 0.35
N ASN A 218 -1.15 -11.76 -0.51
CA ASN A 218 -1.78 -12.57 -1.54
C ASN A 218 -2.40 -13.84 -0.95
N LEU A 219 -1.69 -14.52 -0.05
CA LEU A 219 -2.21 -15.73 0.60
C LEU A 219 -3.49 -15.48 1.38
N ILE A 220 -3.52 -14.42 2.20
CA ILE A 220 -4.70 -14.14 3.01
C ILE A 220 -5.93 -13.84 2.14
N ARG A 221 -5.76 -13.15 1.00
CA ARG A 221 -6.85 -12.89 0.05
C ARG A 221 -7.33 -14.18 -0.63
N ILE A 222 -6.43 -15.09 -0.99
CA ILE A 222 -6.79 -16.39 -1.57
C ILE A 222 -7.62 -17.20 -0.56
N PHE A 223 -7.16 -17.27 0.69
CA PHE A 223 -7.88 -18.02 1.72
C PHE A 223 -9.25 -17.43 2.03
N ASP A 224 -9.36 -16.12 2.03
CA ASP A 224 -10.64 -15.46 2.21
C ASP A 224 -11.62 -15.77 1.09
N CYS A 225 -11.16 -15.67 -0.13
CA CYS A 225 -11.96 -16.03 -1.31
C CYS A 225 -12.42 -17.50 -1.28
N LEU A 226 -11.55 -18.43 -0.87
CA LEU A 226 -11.91 -19.84 -0.70
C LEU A 226 -12.96 -20.02 0.40
N ASN A 227 -12.85 -19.30 1.52
CA ASN A 227 -13.82 -19.33 2.61
C ASN A 227 -15.20 -18.80 2.15
N GLU A 228 -15.24 -17.65 1.48
CA GLU A 228 -16.49 -17.06 0.96
C GLU A 228 -17.21 -17.98 -0.01
N LEU A 229 -16.46 -18.73 -0.80
CA LEU A 229 -17.02 -19.70 -1.76
C LEU A 229 -17.33 -21.06 -1.14
N ASN A 230 -17.15 -21.25 0.18
CA ASN A 230 -17.30 -22.53 0.88
C ASN A 230 -16.52 -23.66 0.22
N ILE A 231 -15.38 -23.38 -0.40
CA ILE A 231 -14.52 -24.37 -1.02
C ILE A 231 -13.69 -25.02 0.08
N LYS A 232 -13.89 -26.34 0.29
CA LYS A 232 -13.03 -27.11 1.19
C LYS A 232 -11.62 -27.11 0.64
N TYR A 233 -10.67 -26.77 1.49
CA TYR A 233 -9.26 -26.83 1.14
C TYR A 233 -8.87 -28.27 0.87
N SER A 234 -8.45 -28.57 -0.34
CA SER A 234 -7.77 -29.82 -0.64
C SER A 234 -6.30 -29.69 -0.23
N GLU A 235 -5.64 -30.78 0.12
CA GLU A 235 -4.19 -30.80 0.37
C GLU A 235 -3.40 -30.33 -0.86
N ASN A 236 -4.03 -30.32 -2.02
CA ASN A 236 -3.49 -29.87 -3.28
C ASN A 236 -4.08 -28.48 -3.63
N PHE A 237 -3.25 -27.44 -3.47
CA PHE A 237 -3.61 -26.06 -3.85
C PHE A 237 -4.03 -25.94 -5.33
N HIS A 238 -3.47 -26.79 -6.19
CA HIS A 238 -3.81 -26.83 -7.62
C HIS A 238 -5.30 -27.10 -7.82
N ASN A 239 -5.83 -28.11 -7.15
CA ASN A 239 -7.26 -28.43 -7.20
C ASN A 239 -8.14 -27.29 -6.67
N SER A 240 -7.72 -26.62 -5.58
CA SER A 240 -8.45 -25.48 -5.04
C SER A 240 -8.42 -24.27 -5.98
N ALA A 241 -7.30 -24.07 -6.67
CA ALA A 241 -7.14 -23.01 -7.66
C ALA A 241 -7.96 -23.29 -8.95
N GLU A 242 -8.01 -24.56 -9.41
CA GLU A 242 -8.85 -24.95 -10.53
C GLU A 242 -10.35 -24.73 -10.24
N ILE A 243 -10.82 -25.12 -9.06
CA ILE A 243 -12.20 -24.89 -8.63
C ILE A 243 -12.54 -23.39 -8.61
N LEU A 244 -11.60 -22.55 -8.13
CA LEU A 244 -11.73 -21.10 -8.18
C LEU A 244 -11.85 -20.60 -9.63
N LEU A 245 -10.96 -21.02 -10.51
CA LEU A 245 -10.95 -20.60 -11.92
C LEU A 245 -12.24 -21.03 -12.63
N ASP A 246 -12.76 -22.22 -12.36
CA ASP A 246 -14.00 -22.71 -12.96
C ASP A 246 -15.25 -21.96 -12.47
N LYS A 247 -15.28 -21.56 -11.19
CA LYS A 247 -16.34 -20.66 -10.68
C LYS A 247 -16.28 -19.30 -11.34
N PHE A 248 -15.10 -18.67 -11.45
CA PHE A 248 -14.95 -17.39 -12.13
C PHE A 248 -15.26 -17.41 -13.63
N LYS A 249 -15.17 -18.59 -14.29
CA LYS A 249 -15.58 -18.73 -15.69
C LYS A 249 -17.09 -18.86 -15.85
N LYS A 250 -17.79 -19.42 -14.86
CA LYS A 250 -19.26 -19.60 -14.88
C LYS A 250 -20.03 -18.33 -14.53
N ASP A 251 -19.39 -17.37 -13.83
CA ASP A 251 -19.97 -16.09 -13.42
C ASP A 251 -19.75 -14.96 -14.45
N LYS A 252 -19.26 -15.30 -15.65
CA LYS A 252 -19.16 -14.40 -16.82
C LYS A 252 -20.21 -14.71 -17.87
#